data_8788e189d2dc6bab09d6a136846cbe78
#
_entry.id   8788e189d2dc6bab09d6a136846cbe78
#
_cell.length_a   1.000
_cell.length_b   1.000
_cell.length_c   1.000
_cell.angle_alpha   90.00
_cell.angle_beta   90.00
_cell.angle_gamma   90.00
#
_symmetry.space_group_name_H-M   'P 1'
#
loop_
_entity.id
_entity.type
_entity.pdbx_description
1 polymer ?
#
loop_
_entity_poly.entity_id
_entity_poly.type
_entity_poly.pdbx_seq_one_letter_code
_entity_poly.pdbx_strand_id
1 'polypeptide(L)'
;MTTSAKAFKANDILIARRNVYLKRAGIVFFDGITSGDSIILRLKEDTQKTIGYSREDLIRYIPFMLNSEHFWIYANKHADGMNSKRISKDTLLEYEFELPSIDEMRDISDKLWAAYRLKEAYKKLLVTTDEMVKSQFIEMFGNPLSLNQKNELKRLGECCILNPRRPNIALCDTDKVSFIPMPAVSEDGYLVDMTDEEYGKVKKSFTYFENNDVLFAKITPCMENGKGAIVHGLTNGIGMGSTEFHVLRPINGISSPYWLLALTRMPIFRERAAKNMSGTGGQKRVSASYLDHFMVGLPAIEEQRRFEAIYRQADKSKFELKQCIEHIDKVIKSLING
;
A
#
# COMPACT_ATOMS: atom_id res chain seq x y z
N MET A 1 16.43 26.94 12.78
CA MET A 1 15.05 27.40 12.57
C MET A 1 14.18 26.78 13.65
N THR A 2 13.70 27.57 14.60
CA THR A 2 12.76 27.11 15.62
C THR A 2 11.40 26.91 14.99
N THR A 3 11.01 25.67 14.73
CA THR A 3 9.66 25.32 14.32
C THR A 3 8.73 25.56 15.52
N SER A 4 7.84 26.55 15.41
CA SER A 4 6.85 26.81 16.46
C SER A 4 5.87 25.63 16.51
N ALA A 5 5.94 24.84 17.58
CA ALA A 5 4.95 23.81 17.88
C ALA A 5 3.65 24.44 18.42
N LYS A 6 2.49 23.89 18.09
CA LYS A 6 1.18 24.33 18.57
C LYS A 6 0.52 23.18 19.34
N ALA A 7 -0.02 23.47 20.52
CA ALA A 7 -0.79 22.51 21.30
C ALA A 7 -2.23 22.40 20.79
N PHE A 8 -2.74 21.19 20.65
CA PHE A 8 -4.14 20.89 20.37
C PHE A 8 -4.73 20.01 21.47
N LYS A 9 -6.03 20.01 21.57
CA LYS A 9 -6.82 19.17 22.50
C LYS A 9 -7.71 18.20 21.78
N ALA A 10 -8.16 17.18 22.48
CA ALA A 10 -9.19 16.28 21.99
C ALA A 10 -10.41 17.06 21.48
N ASN A 11 -10.97 16.62 20.36
CA ASN A 11 -12.05 17.25 19.59
C ASN A 11 -11.66 18.56 18.86
N ASP A 12 -10.40 18.95 18.82
CA ASP A 12 -9.93 19.95 17.86
C ASP A 12 -9.87 19.37 16.46
N ILE A 13 -10.09 20.22 15.45
CA ILE A 13 -9.93 19.86 14.04
C ILE A 13 -8.61 20.46 13.55
N LEU A 14 -7.77 19.61 12.99
CA LEU A 14 -6.49 20.00 12.42
C LEU A 14 -6.59 20.10 10.91
N ILE A 15 -6.16 21.22 10.33
CA ILE A 15 -6.09 21.44 8.88
C ILE A 15 -4.65 21.72 8.50
N ALA A 16 -4.11 20.98 7.53
CA ALA A 16 -2.81 21.26 6.96
C ALA A 16 -2.90 22.52 6.07
N ARG A 17 -2.28 23.61 6.52
CA ARG A 17 -2.29 24.88 5.78
C ARG A 17 -1.42 24.87 4.53
N ARG A 18 -0.42 24.00 4.46
CA ARG A 18 0.54 23.88 3.36
C ARG A 18 0.13 22.76 2.40
N ASN A 19 0.32 23.00 1.09
CA ASN A 19 -0.06 22.07 0.03
C ASN A 19 -1.55 21.71 0.11
N VAL A 20 -2.39 22.74 0.09
CA VAL A 20 -3.85 22.66 0.28
C VAL A 20 -4.51 21.65 -0.67
N TYR A 21 -3.92 21.46 -1.87
CA TYR A 21 -4.36 20.46 -2.85
C TYR A 21 -4.34 19.01 -2.33
N LEU A 22 -3.59 18.72 -1.25
CA LEU A 22 -3.55 17.41 -0.62
C LEU A 22 -4.77 17.12 0.27
N LYS A 23 -5.66 18.11 0.48
CA LYS A 23 -6.95 17.97 1.16
C LYS A 23 -6.84 17.28 2.52
N ARG A 24 -6.02 17.83 3.43
CA ARG A 24 -5.74 17.23 4.75
C ARG A 24 -6.45 17.98 5.85
N ALA A 25 -7.58 17.47 6.30
CA ALA A 25 -8.31 17.93 7.48
C ALA A 25 -8.80 16.72 8.29
N GLY A 26 -8.83 16.82 9.61
CA GLY A 26 -9.30 15.74 10.46
C GLY A 26 -9.49 16.16 11.91
N ILE A 27 -10.39 15.49 12.61
CA ILE A 27 -10.59 15.63 14.04
C ILE A 27 -9.62 14.76 14.81
N VAL A 28 -9.17 15.22 15.98
CA VAL A 28 -8.29 14.46 16.88
C VAL A 28 -9.03 14.11 18.16
N PHE A 29 -8.74 12.92 18.71
CA PHE A 29 -9.40 12.40 19.92
C PHE A 29 -8.47 12.33 21.13
N PHE A 30 -7.34 13.03 21.07
CA PHE A 30 -6.32 13.07 22.11
C PHE A 30 -5.66 14.45 22.15
N ASP A 31 -5.01 14.77 23.26
CA ASP A 31 -4.24 16.00 23.42
C ASP A 31 -2.82 15.81 22.87
N GLY A 32 -2.26 16.85 22.24
CA GLY A 32 -0.93 16.75 21.68
C GLY A 32 -0.35 18.05 21.14
N ILE A 33 0.70 17.93 20.36
CA ILE A 33 1.37 19.04 19.69
C ILE A 33 1.47 18.78 18.19
N THR A 34 1.36 19.82 17.40
CA THR A 34 1.51 19.78 15.93
C THR A 34 2.47 20.87 15.44
N SER A 35 2.86 20.77 14.18
CA SER A 35 3.75 21.76 13.56
C SER A 35 3.05 23.10 13.33
N GLY A 36 3.84 24.18 13.16
CA GLY A 36 3.35 25.51 12.76
C GLY A 36 2.58 25.54 11.43
N ASP A 37 2.76 24.52 10.56
CA ASP A 37 2.04 24.36 9.29
C ASP A 37 0.63 23.75 9.44
N SER A 38 0.14 23.60 10.68
CA SER A 38 -1.26 23.19 10.96
C SER A 38 -2.07 24.39 11.46
N ILE A 39 -3.31 24.49 11.01
CA ILE A 39 -4.34 25.34 11.61
C ILE A 39 -5.14 24.44 12.57
N ILE A 40 -5.35 24.92 13.78
CA ILE A 40 -6.16 24.25 14.80
C ILE A 40 -7.48 24.98 14.90
N LEU A 41 -8.58 24.30 14.64
CA LEU A 41 -9.92 24.81 14.82
C LEU A 41 -10.50 24.19 16.09
N ARG A 42 -10.95 25.02 16.99
CA ARG A 42 -11.66 24.63 18.21
C ARG A 42 -13.03 25.26 18.22
N LEU A 43 -14.05 24.43 18.35
CA LEU A 43 -15.42 24.93 18.48
C LEU A 43 -15.60 25.63 19.82
N LYS A 44 -16.29 26.78 19.79
CA LYS A 44 -16.62 27.56 20.98
C LYS A 44 -17.60 26.79 21.88
N GLU A 45 -17.57 27.07 23.17
CA GLU A 45 -18.47 26.42 24.14
C GLU A 45 -19.93 26.94 24.08
N ASP A 46 -20.10 28.18 23.59
CA ASP A 46 -21.37 28.88 23.57
C ASP A 46 -22.18 28.76 22.26
N THR A 47 -21.86 27.76 21.42
CA THR A 47 -22.48 27.56 20.09
C THR A 47 -23.99 27.43 20.17
N GLN A 48 -24.53 26.77 21.22
CA GLN A 48 -25.98 26.62 21.42
C GLN A 48 -26.69 27.99 21.59
N LYS A 49 -26.04 28.91 22.30
CA LYS A 49 -26.61 30.26 22.52
C LYS A 49 -26.42 31.17 21.29
N THR A 50 -25.32 31.00 20.58
CA THR A 50 -24.93 31.88 19.47
C THR A 50 -25.59 31.52 18.14
N ILE A 51 -25.70 30.25 17.84
CA ILE A 51 -26.18 29.73 16.54
C ILE A 51 -27.26 28.64 16.66
N GLY A 52 -27.67 28.26 17.88
CA GLY A 52 -28.77 27.30 18.11
C GLY A 52 -28.34 25.82 17.99
N TYR A 53 -27.07 25.50 17.73
CA TYR A 53 -26.55 24.15 17.58
C TYR A 53 -25.69 23.74 18.77
N SER A 54 -25.89 22.51 19.26
CA SER A 54 -25.04 21.99 20.32
C SER A 54 -23.59 21.81 19.84
N ARG A 55 -22.61 22.02 20.73
CA ARG A 55 -21.20 21.80 20.42
C ARG A 55 -20.93 20.34 20.02
N GLU A 56 -21.66 19.39 20.60
CA GLU A 56 -21.53 17.97 20.31
C GLU A 56 -22.00 17.65 18.86
N ASP A 57 -23.14 18.15 18.43
CA ASP A 57 -23.64 17.98 17.06
C ASP A 57 -22.63 18.56 16.04
N LEU A 58 -22.09 19.75 16.32
CA LEU A 58 -21.09 20.39 15.46
C LEU A 58 -19.76 19.63 15.42
N ILE A 59 -19.27 19.10 16.54
CA ILE A 59 -18.04 18.26 16.58
C ILE A 59 -18.22 17.02 15.68
N ARG A 60 -19.42 16.48 15.61
CA ARG A 60 -19.70 15.31 14.77
C ARG A 60 -19.83 15.64 13.29
N TYR A 61 -20.31 16.82 12.94
CA TYR A 61 -20.61 17.21 11.56
C TYR A 61 -19.48 17.96 10.86
N ILE A 62 -18.89 18.99 11.49
CA ILE A 62 -17.92 19.89 10.87
C ILE A 62 -16.67 19.18 10.31
N PRO A 63 -16.11 18.12 10.92
CA PRO A 63 -14.97 17.41 10.33
C PRO A 63 -15.25 16.85 8.93
N PHE A 64 -16.47 16.44 8.66
CA PHE A 64 -16.88 15.95 7.34
C PHE A 64 -17.11 17.10 6.36
N MET A 65 -17.79 18.17 6.79
CA MET A 65 -18.00 19.37 5.98
C MET A 65 -16.67 19.96 5.52
N LEU A 66 -15.64 20.02 6.38
CA LEU A 66 -14.30 20.46 6.04
C LEU A 66 -13.52 19.47 5.13
N ASN A 67 -14.10 18.33 4.81
CA ASN A 67 -13.60 17.38 3.79
C ASN A 67 -14.46 17.37 2.52
N SER A 68 -15.48 18.28 2.42
CA SER A 68 -16.30 18.43 1.21
C SER A 68 -15.51 18.98 0.03
N GLU A 69 -15.98 18.70 -1.19
CA GLU A 69 -15.40 19.30 -2.39
C GLU A 69 -15.55 20.81 -2.41
N HIS A 70 -16.68 21.33 -1.94
CA HIS A 70 -16.96 22.78 -1.84
C HIS A 70 -15.91 23.48 -0.98
N PHE A 71 -15.62 22.94 0.21
CA PHE A 71 -14.58 23.49 1.07
C PHE A 71 -13.21 23.48 0.40
N TRP A 72 -12.82 22.37 -0.23
CA TRP A 72 -11.49 22.27 -0.85
C TRP A 72 -11.35 23.08 -2.12
N ILE A 73 -12.42 23.31 -2.88
CA ILE A 73 -12.45 24.26 -4.01
C ILE A 73 -12.20 25.67 -3.48
N TYR A 74 -12.93 26.10 -2.44
CA TYR A 74 -12.72 27.39 -1.78
C TYR A 74 -11.28 27.53 -1.28
N ALA A 75 -10.80 26.56 -0.51
CA ALA A 75 -9.47 26.56 0.09
C ALA A 75 -8.35 26.65 -0.97
N ASN A 76 -8.45 25.90 -2.07
CA ASN A 76 -7.48 25.96 -3.16
C ASN A 76 -7.53 27.27 -3.95
N LYS A 77 -8.71 27.87 -4.13
CA LYS A 77 -8.91 29.16 -4.82
C LYS A 77 -8.24 30.29 -4.05
N HIS A 78 -8.34 30.29 -2.72
CA HIS A 78 -7.87 31.36 -1.84
C HIS A 78 -6.51 31.06 -1.17
N ALA A 79 -5.83 30.00 -1.59
CA ALA A 79 -4.51 29.67 -1.09
C ALA A 79 -3.43 30.43 -1.88
N ASP A 80 -2.48 31.02 -1.15
CA ASP A 80 -1.36 31.81 -1.71
C ASP A 80 -0.11 30.94 -1.94
N GLY A 81 0.71 31.34 -2.91
CA GLY A 81 2.01 30.75 -3.22
C GLY A 81 2.04 29.98 -4.54
N MET A 82 3.20 30.03 -5.23
CA MET A 82 3.36 29.38 -6.54
C MET A 82 3.65 27.89 -6.43
N ASN A 83 4.66 27.48 -5.64
CA ASN A 83 5.11 26.08 -5.54
C ASN A 83 4.56 25.33 -4.33
N SER A 84 4.08 26.02 -3.32
CA SER A 84 3.52 25.43 -2.11
C SER A 84 2.37 26.30 -1.61
N LYS A 85 1.20 26.09 -2.20
CA LYS A 85 -0.01 26.84 -1.85
C LYS A 85 -0.35 26.68 -0.37
N ARG A 86 -0.60 27.82 0.30
CA ARG A 86 -0.92 27.88 1.73
C ARG A 86 -2.20 28.65 1.95
N ILE A 87 -3.09 28.13 2.78
CA ILE A 87 -4.25 28.86 3.26
C ILE A 87 -3.90 29.58 4.57
N SER A 88 -4.37 30.83 4.71
CA SER A 88 -4.24 31.59 5.95
C SER A 88 -5.33 31.19 6.95
N LYS A 89 -5.12 31.51 8.23
CA LYS A 89 -6.16 31.34 9.26
C LYS A 89 -7.36 32.25 8.97
N ASP A 90 -7.09 33.49 8.55
CA ASP A 90 -8.12 34.49 8.32
C ASP A 90 -8.99 34.09 7.12
N THR A 91 -8.38 33.68 6.02
CA THR A 91 -9.10 33.14 4.86
C THR A 91 -9.96 31.92 5.23
N LEU A 92 -9.47 31.05 6.12
CA LEU A 92 -10.25 29.90 6.58
C LEU A 92 -11.48 30.33 7.39
N LEU A 93 -11.36 31.38 8.21
CA LEU A 93 -12.46 31.91 9.04
C LEU A 93 -13.51 32.67 8.23
N GLU A 94 -13.18 33.08 7.00
CA GLU A 94 -14.11 33.72 6.05
C GLU A 94 -14.94 32.72 5.24
N TYR A 95 -14.66 31.39 5.39
CA TYR A 95 -15.43 30.38 4.69
C TYR A 95 -16.84 30.27 5.28
N GLU A 96 -17.82 30.59 4.45
CA GLU A 96 -19.25 30.50 4.77
C GLU A 96 -19.87 29.22 4.21
N PHE A 97 -20.73 28.61 4.98
CA PHE A 97 -21.49 27.42 4.60
C PHE A 97 -22.82 27.36 5.36
N GLU A 98 -23.80 26.72 4.76
CA GLU A 98 -25.09 26.50 5.39
C GLU A 98 -25.03 25.28 6.31
N LEU A 99 -25.64 25.41 7.50
CA LEU A 99 -25.84 24.28 8.40
C LEU A 99 -27.21 23.66 8.10
N PRO A 100 -27.31 22.35 7.92
CA PRO A 100 -28.60 21.68 7.79
C PRO A 100 -29.39 21.76 9.10
N SER A 101 -30.69 21.42 9.08
CA SER A 101 -31.46 21.30 10.31
C SER A 101 -30.78 20.33 11.30
N ILE A 102 -31.08 20.46 12.59
CA ILE A 102 -30.45 19.63 13.64
C ILE A 102 -30.70 18.13 13.38
N ASP A 103 -31.92 17.79 12.95
CA ASP A 103 -32.28 16.39 12.69
C ASP A 103 -31.55 15.84 11.45
N GLU A 104 -31.45 16.61 10.38
CA GLU A 104 -30.68 16.26 9.19
C GLU A 104 -29.17 16.16 9.52
N MET A 105 -28.63 17.10 10.29
CA MET A 105 -27.23 17.09 10.72
C MET A 105 -26.89 15.82 11.49
N ARG A 106 -27.76 15.40 12.41
CA ARG A 106 -27.60 14.18 13.20
C ARG A 106 -27.69 12.93 12.35
N ASP A 107 -28.68 12.85 11.46
CA ASP A 107 -28.84 11.70 10.55
C ASP A 107 -27.63 11.54 9.63
N ILE A 108 -27.17 12.63 8.99
CA ILE A 108 -25.97 12.62 8.14
C ILE A 108 -24.72 12.25 8.95
N SER A 109 -24.55 12.85 10.14
CA SER A 109 -23.40 12.56 11.02
C SER A 109 -23.39 11.10 11.45
N ASP A 110 -24.54 10.52 11.82
CA ASP A 110 -24.63 9.11 12.21
C ASP A 110 -24.21 8.17 11.08
N LYS A 111 -24.69 8.42 9.86
CA LYS A 111 -24.32 7.67 8.67
C LYS A 111 -22.83 7.81 8.34
N LEU A 112 -22.29 9.02 8.37
CA LEU A 112 -20.89 9.30 8.08
C LEU A 112 -19.95 8.64 9.10
N TRP A 113 -20.25 8.74 10.40
CA TRP A 113 -19.46 8.10 11.44
C TRP A 113 -19.56 6.58 11.40
N ALA A 114 -20.71 6.02 11.06
CA ALA A 114 -20.87 4.58 10.86
C ALA A 114 -19.99 4.10 9.68
N ALA A 115 -20.05 4.79 8.55
CA ALA A 115 -19.23 4.50 7.38
C ALA A 115 -17.72 4.63 7.70
N TYR A 116 -17.32 5.68 8.40
CA TYR A 116 -15.93 5.88 8.81
C TYR A 116 -15.43 4.75 9.71
N ARG A 117 -16.20 4.37 10.75
CA ARG A 117 -15.83 3.25 11.63
C ARG A 117 -15.72 1.93 10.88
N LEU A 118 -16.63 1.66 9.94
CA LEU A 118 -16.58 0.46 9.11
C LEU A 118 -15.34 0.45 8.22
N LYS A 119 -15.01 1.57 7.60
CA LYS A 119 -13.77 1.72 6.81
C LYS A 119 -12.51 1.43 7.63
N GLU A 120 -12.41 1.99 8.83
CA GLU A 120 -11.26 1.76 9.71
C GLU A 120 -11.19 0.30 10.19
N ALA A 121 -12.33 -0.35 10.47
CA ALA A 121 -12.39 -1.77 10.79
C ALA A 121 -11.88 -2.64 9.61
N TYR A 122 -12.26 -2.33 8.37
CA TYR A 122 -11.77 -3.05 7.19
C TYR A 122 -10.28 -2.82 6.94
N LYS A 123 -9.77 -1.61 7.15
CA LYS A 123 -8.32 -1.35 7.08
C LYS A 123 -7.55 -2.17 8.12
N LYS A 124 -8.05 -2.25 9.35
CA LYS A 124 -7.46 -3.09 10.40
C LYS A 124 -7.47 -4.56 9.99
N LEU A 125 -8.58 -5.03 9.42
CA LEU A 125 -8.70 -6.41 8.97
C LEU A 125 -7.72 -6.76 7.84
N LEU A 126 -7.43 -5.83 6.91
CA LEU A 126 -6.38 -5.99 5.90
C LEU A 126 -5.02 -6.26 6.54
N VAL A 127 -4.63 -5.43 7.52
CA VAL A 127 -3.36 -5.58 8.25
C VAL A 127 -3.31 -6.92 8.98
N THR A 128 -4.38 -7.27 9.71
CA THR A 128 -4.46 -8.53 10.46
C THR A 128 -4.40 -9.75 9.54
N THR A 129 -4.99 -9.67 8.33
CA THR A 129 -4.92 -10.75 7.35
C THR A 129 -3.48 -10.96 6.85
N ASP A 130 -2.72 -9.88 6.62
CA ASP A 130 -1.30 -10.00 6.26
C ASP A 130 -0.45 -10.60 7.40
N GLU A 131 -0.72 -10.20 8.64
CA GLU A 131 -0.06 -10.77 9.83
C GLU A 131 -0.40 -12.25 10.01
N MET A 132 -1.64 -12.65 9.75
CA MET A 132 -2.07 -14.04 9.78
C MET A 132 -1.29 -14.90 8.76
N VAL A 133 -1.15 -14.44 7.52
CA VAL A 133 -0.38 -15.17 6.49
C VAL A 133 1.08 -15.35 6.91
N LYS A 134 1.71 -14.29 7.46
CA LYS A 134 3.08 -14.38 7.98
C LYS A 134 3.20 -15.37 9.15
N SER A 135 2.23 -15.33 10.07
CA SER A 135 2.20 -16.25 11.23
C SER A 135 2.01 -17.70 10.79
N GLN A 136 1.12 -17.95 9.83
CA GLN A 136 0.91 -19.28 9.26
C GLN A 136 2.16 -19.82 8.55
N PHE A 137 2.88 -18.95 7.83
CA PHE A 137 4.16 -19.35 7.23
C PHE A 137 5.17 -19.81 8.29
N ILE A 138 5.29 -19.07 9.39
CA ILE A 138 6.21 -19.40 10.48
C ILE A 138 5.75 -20.65 11.24
N GLU A 139 4.45 -20.81 11.47
CA GLU A 139 3.88 -21.97 12.14
C GLU A 139 4.11 -23.28 11.34
N MET A 140 3.87 -23.22 10.03
CA MET A 140 4.00 -24.39 9.16
C MET A 140 5.46 -24.75 8.87
N PHE A 141 6.29 -23.76 8.61
CA PHE A 141 7.66 -23.98 8.10
C PHE A 141 8.77 -23.62 9.08
N GLY A 142 8.42 -23.00 10.20
CA GLY A 142 9.40 -22.46 11.16
C GLY A 142 10.10 -21.22 10.60
N ASN A 143 11.20 -20.83 11.25
CA ASN A 143 12.08 -19.80 10.68
C ASN A 143 12.94 -20.44 9.57
N PRO A 144 12.68 -20.15 8.29
CA PRO A 144 13.34 -20.85 7.17
C PRO A 144 14.86 -20.63 7.11
N LEU A 145 15.39 -19.77 7.97
CA LEU A 145 16.81 -19.43 8.04
C LEU A 145 17.45 -19.89 9.36
N SER A 146 16.76 -20.66 10.18
CA SER A 146 17.29 -21.24 11.41
C SER A 146 18.14 -22.47 11.12
N LEU A 147 19.23 -22.65 11.85
CA LEU A 147 20.05 -23.86 11.76
C LEU A 147 19.37 -25.09 12.41
N ASN A 148 18.37 -24.87 13.29
CA ASN A 148 17.59 -25.93 13.95
C ASN A 148 16.26 -26.16 13.23
N GLN A 149 16.29 -26.64 11.99
CA GLN A 149 15.08 -26.75 11.17
C GLN A 149 14.47 -28.13 11.15
N LYS A 150 13.12 -28.16 11.03
CA LYS A 150 12.37 -29.37 10.66
C LYS A 150 12.62 -29.79 9.20
N ASN A 151 12.99 -28.82 8.37
CA ASN A 151 13.09 -28.97 6.92
C ASN A 151 14.54 -29.13 6.47
N GLU A 152 14.75 -29.88 5.39
CA GLU A 152 16.08 -30.02 4.78
C GLU A 152 16.62 -28.68 4.29
N LEU A 153 17.86 -28.37 4.63
CA LEU A 153 18.54 -27.17 4.16
C LEU A 153 18.96 -27.34 2.70
N LYS A 154 18.49 -26.45 1.83
CA LYS A 154 18.84 -26.39 0.41
C LYS A 154 19.31 -25.00 0.03
N ARG A 155 20.07 -24.89 -1.03
CA ARG A 155 20.36 -23.60 -1.67
C ARG A 155 19.10 -23.13 -2.41
N LEU A 156 18.83 -21.84 -2.44
CA LEU A 156 17.68 -21.28 -3.15
C LEU A 156 17.72 -21.66 -4.65
N GLY A 157 18.91 -21.74 -5.27
CA GLY A 157 19.07 -22.21 -6.64
C GLY A 157 18.72 -23.69 -6.87
N GLU A 158 18.57 -24.49 -5.79
CA GLU A 158 18.03 -25.86 -5.87
C GLU A 158 16.50 -25.87 -5.72
N CYS A 159 15.92 -24.78 -5.17
CA CYS A 159 14.48 -24.64 -4.98
C CYS A 159 13.78 -23.96 -6.16
N CYS A 160 14.48 -23.14 -6.95
CA CYS A 160 13.91 -22.42 -8.09
C CYS A 160 14.97 -22.20 -9.18
N ILE A 161 14.52 -21.97 -10.40
CA ILE A 161 15.39 -21.50 -11.48
C ILE A 161 15.50 -19.97 -11.36
N LEU A 162 16.69 -19.49 -11.04
CA LEU A 162 16.96 -18.07 -10.89
C LEU A 162 17.26 -17.44 -12.24
N ASN A 163 16.53 -16.39 -12.61
CA ASN A 163 16.67 -15.65 -13.88
C ASN A 163 16.64 -16.58 -15.11
N PRO A 164 15.52 -17.28 -15.35
CA PRO A 164 15.41 -18.23 -16.45
C PRO A 164 15.74 -17.55 -17.78
N ARG A 165 16.49 -18.25 -18.62
CA ARG A 165 16.80 -17.74 -19.95
C ARG A 165 15.55 -17.75 -20.81
N ARG A 166 15.37 -16.66 -21.57
CA ARG A 166 14.30 -16.60 -22.55
C ARG A 166 14.52 -17.68 -23.63
N PRO A 167 13.54 -18.57 -23.87
CA PRO A 167 13.62 -19.52 -24.95
C PRO A 167 13.49 -18.82 -26.32
N ASN A 168 13.65 -19.57 -27.40
CA ASN A 168 13.28 -19.06 -28.72
C ASN A 168 11.74 -18.98 -28.79
N ILE A 169 11.21 -17.77 -28.88
CA ILE A 169 9.79 -17.50 -28.84
C ILE A 169 9.30 -17.20 -30.28
N ALA A 170 8.30 -17.93 -30.73
CA ALA A 170 7.69 -17.76 -32.05
C ALA A 170 6.66 -16.63 -32.06
N LEU A 171 7.09 -15.40 -31.68
CA LEU A 171 6.28 -14.19 -31.75
C LEU A 171 6.87 -13.21 -32.75
N CYS A 172 5.98 -12.54 -33.51
CA CYS A 172 6.34 -11.41 -34.34
C CYS A 172 6.63 -10.17 -33.50
N ASP A 173 7.38 -9.21 -34.05
CA ASP A 173 7.75 -7.98 -33.34
C ASP A 173 6.52 -7.11 -32.98
N THR A 174 5.42 -7.26 -33.70
CA THR A 174 4.15 -6.56 -33.46
C THR A 174 3.23 -7.25 -32.46
N ASP A 175 3.53 -8.52 -32.10
CA ASP A 175 2.71 -9.25 -31.14
C ASP A 175 2.81 -8.62 -29.76
N LYS A 176 1.70 -8.65 -29.01
CA LYS A 176 1.63 -8.09 -27.68
C LYS A 176 2.15 -9.06 -26.62
N VAL A 177 2.86 -8.54 -25.67
CA VAL A 177 3.31 -9.23 -24.45
C VAL A 177 3.10 -8.32 -23.24
N SER A 178 2.90 -8.91 -22.10
CA SER A 178 2.70 -8.12 -20.88
C SER A 178 3.99 -7.43 -20.46
N PHE A 179 3.88 -6.16 -20.02
CA PHE A 179 5.00 -5.36 -19.54
C PHE A 179 4.77 -4.92 -18.09
N ILE A 180 5.74 -5.22 -17.23
CA ILE A 180 5.68 -4.95 -15.78
C ILE A 180 6.87 -4.09 -15.36
N PRO A 181 6.71 -2.76 -15.25
CA PRO A 181 7.73 -1.89 -14.69
C PRO A 181 7.82 -2.01 -13.17
N MET A 182 8.91 -1.54 -12.55
CA MET A 182 9.09 -1.63 -11.09
C MET A 182 7.95 -1.00 -10.26
N PRO A 183 7.33 0.14 -10.63
CA PRO A 183 6.18 0.69 -9.91
C PRO A 183 4.94 -0.22 -9.92
N ALA A 184 4.80 -1.10 -10.91
CA ALA A 184 3.68 -2.02 -11.02
C ALA A 184 3.73 -3.20 -10.04
N VAL A 185 4.83 -3.36 -9.29
CA VAL A 185 4.97 -4.37 -8.24
C VAL A 185 4.90 -3.69 -6.88
N SER A 186 3.98 -4.14 -6.02
CA SER A 186 3.78 -3.57 -4.69
C SER A 186 4.73 -4.15 -3.65
N GLU A 187 4.83 -3.46 -2.52
CA GLU A 187 5.51 -3.94 -1.32
C GLU A 187 4.68 -5.01 -0.58
N ASP A 188 3.38 -5.12 -0.91
CA ASP A 188 2.44 -6.08 -0.32
C ASP A 188 2.37 -7.42 -1.06
N GLY A 189 3.15 -7.60 -2.12
CA GLY A 189 3.22 -8.87 -2.85
C GLY A 189 2.27 -9.00 -4.04
N TYR A 190 1.79 -7.88 -4.58
CA TYR A 190 0.82 -7.86 -5.69
C TYR A 190 1.36 -7.16 -6.92
N LEU A 191 0.80 -7.55 -8.08
CA LEU A 191 0.83 -6.70 -9.27
C LEU A 191 -0.26 -5.64 -9.12
N VAL A 192 0.15 -4.38 -9.17
CA VAL A 192 -0.76 -3.22 -9.10
C VAL A 192 -1.29 -2.87 -10.48
N ASP A 193 -0.43 -3.04 -11.49
CA ASP A 193 -0.73 -2.72 -12.88
C ASP A 193 0.07 -3.62 -13.82
N MET A 194 -0.46 -3.84 -15.02
CA MET A 194 0.18 -4.58 -16.08
C MET A 194 -0.32 -4.03 -17.43
N THR A 195 0.61 -3.62 -18.26
CA THR A 195 0.29 -3.08 -19.61
C THR A 195 0.75 -4.04 -20.69
N ASP A 196 0.24 -3.89 -21.88
CA ASP A 196 0.68 -4.65 -23.04
C ASP A 196 1.59 -3.81 -23.93
N GLU A 197 2.75 -4.36 -24.28
CA GLU A 197 3.71 -3.75 -25.19
C GLU A 197 4.00 -4.65 -26.41
N GLU A 198 4.47 -4.05 -27.50
CA GLU A 198 4.93 -4.81 -28.65
C GLU A 198 6.21 -5.57 -28.32
N TYR A 199 6.22 -6.86 -28.62
CA TYR A 199 7.34 -7.74 -28.29
C TYR A 199 8.68 -7.22 -28.86
N GLY A 200 8.67 -6.68 -30.07
CA GLY A 200 9.85 -6.09 -30.70
C GLY A 200 10.52 -4.97 -29.90
N LYS A 201 9.71 -4.18 -29.16
CA LYS A 201 10.19 -3.05 -28.36
C LYS A 201 10.83 -3.50 -27.05
N VAL A 202 10.38 -4.61 -26.49
CA VAL A 202 10.76 -5.01 -25.11
C VAL A 202 11.68 -6.23 -25.06
N LYS A 203 11.76 -7.05 -26.12
CA LYS A 203 12.47 -8.33 -26.13
C LYS A 203 13.98 -8.26 -25.86
N LYS A 204 14.65 -7.14 -26.09
CA LYS A 204 16.13 -7.03 -25.97
C LYS A 204 16.61 -6.41 -24.67
N SER A 205 15.83 -5.55 -24.06
CA SER A 205 16.32 -4.64 -22.99
C SER A 205 15.66 -4.86 -21.62
N PHE A 206 14.80 -5.86 -21.50
CA PHE A 206 14.01 -6.09 -20.30
C PHE A 206 14.13 -7.53 -19.79
N THR A 207 13.80 -7.74 -18.52
CA THR A 207 13.82 -9.05 -17.90
C THR A 207 12.60 -9.86 -18.36
N TYR A 208 12.87 -11.09 -18.81
CA TYR A 208 11.86 -12.04 -19.25
C TYR A 208 11.33 -12.87 -18.08
N PHE A 209 10.01 -13.16 -18.10
CA PHE A 209 9.33 -14.05 -17.17
C PHE A 209 8.06 -14.64 -17.79
N GLU A 210 7.53 -15.70 -17.15
CA GLU A 210 6.31 -16.41 -17.54
C GLU A 210 5.29 -16.45 -16.39
N ASN A 211 4.09 -16.94 -16.67
CA ASN A 211 3.08 -17.18 -15.63
C ASN A 211 3.63 -18.08 -14.51
N ASN A 212 3.29 -17.75 -13.27
CA ASN A 212 3.75 -18.37 -12.03
C ASN A 212 5.21 -18.08 -11.63
N ASP A 213 5.96 -17.30 -12.42
CA ASP A 213 7.24 -16.78 -11.95
C ASP A 213 7.04 -15.77 -10.81
N VAL A 214 7.99 -15.71 -9.89
CA VAL A 214 8.03 -14.73 -8.81
C VAL A 214 9.01 -13.63 -9.17
N LEU A 215 8.52 -12.41 -9.30
CA LEU A 215 9.35 -11.22 -9.44
C LEU A 215 9.87 -10.79 -8.06
N PHE A 216 11.16 -10.61 -7.95
CA PHE A 216 11.85 -10.15 -6.76
C PHE A 216 12.68 -8.91 -7.09
N ALA A 217 12.35 -7.76 -6.50
CA ALA A 217 13.14 -6.55 -6.71
C ALA A 217 14.54 -6.73 -6.12
N LYS A 218 15.58 -6.41 -6.89
CA LYS A 218 16.98 -6.58 -6.45
C LYS A 218 17.65 -5.30 -5.99
N ILE A 219 17.06 -4.12 -6.28
CA ILE A 219 17.66 -2.79 -6.05
C ILE A 219 17.11 -2.10 -4.81
N THR A 220 17.94 -1.33 -4.12
CA THR A 220 17.57 -0.37 -3.05
C THR A 220 16.62 0.71 -3.56
N PRO A 221 15.58 1.15 -2.81
CA PRO A 221 15.08 0.55 -1.57
C PRO A 221 14.03 -0.55 -1.81
N CYS A 222 13.73 -0.88 -3.07
CA CYS A 222 12.63 -1.76 -3.45
C CYS A 222 12.77 -3.17 -2.84
N MET A 223 14.00 -3.71 -2.80
CA MET A 223 14.29 -5.01 -2.19
C MET A 223 14.04 -4.98 -0.69
N GLU A 224 14.54 -3.98 -0.01
CA GLU A 224 14.42 -3.81 1.44
C GLU A 224 12.96 -3.60 1.88
N ASN A 225 12.16 -2.94 1.03
CA ASN A 225 10.72 -2.76 1.23
C ASN A 225 9.90 -4.01 0.88
N GLY A 226 10.52 -5.05 0.29
CA GLY A 226 9.86 -6.33 -0.02
C GLY A 226 9.02 -6.32 -1.28
N LYS A 227 9.34 -5.46 -2.26
CA LYS A 227 8.69 -5.48 -3.57
C LYS A 227 8.92 -6.81 -4.26
N GLY A 228 7.83 -7.51 -4.54
CA GLY A 228 7.80 -8.78 -5.25
C GLY A 228 6.37 -9.21 -5.51
N ALA A 229 6.16 -10.03 -6.54
CA ALA A 229 4.83 -10.54 -6.89
C ALA A 229 4.92 -11.85 -7.67
N ILE A 230 3.89 -12.68 -7.59
CA ILE A 230 3.68 -13.79 -8.51
C ILE A 230 3.00 -13.25 -9.75
N VAL A 231 3.47 -13.69 -10.91
CA VAL A 231 2.95 -13.22 -12.20
C VAL A 231 1.86 -14.16 -12.71
N HIS A 232 0.72 -13.60 -13.08
CA HIS A 232 -0.42 -14.35 -13.64
C HIS A 232 -1.07 -13.56 -14.78
N GLY A 233 -1.75 -14.27 -15.68
CA GLY A 233 -2.58 -13.66 -16.71
C GLY A 233 -1.79 -12.90 -17.77
N LEU A 234 -0.57 -13.31 -18.07
CA LEU A 234 0.27 -12.69 -19.07
C LEU A 234 -0.29 -12.88 -20.48
N THR A 235 -0.29 -11.81 -21.26
CA THR A 235 -0.61 -11.83 -22.68
C THR A 235 0.37 -12.71 -23.43
N ASN A 236 -0.15 -13.67 -24.20
CA ASN A 236 0.63 -14.73 -24.85
C ASN A 236 1.51 -15.56 -23.87
N GLY A 237 1.20 -15.55 -22.57
CA GLY A 237 1.96 -16.26 -21.54
C GLY A 237 3.34 -15.66 -21.22
N ILE A 238 3.68 -14.51 -21.80
CA ILE A 238 5.00 -13.92 -21.77
C ILE A 238 4.96 -12.53 -21.14
N GLY A 239 5.87 -12.31 -20.21
CA GLY A 239 6.09 -11.01 -19.61
C GLY A 239 7.51 -10.51 -19.81
N MET A 240 7.61 -9.20 -19.95
CA MET A 240 8.85 -8.43 -19.93
C MET A 240 8.74 -7.35 -18.86
N GLY A 241 9.82 -7.01 -18.19
CA GLY A 241 9.76 -6.00 -17.14
C GLY A 241 11.11 -5.42 -16.75
N SER A 242 11.10 -4.65 -15.67
CA SER A 242 12.28 -3.95 -15.20
C SER A 242 13.49 -4.87 -15.10
N THR A 243 14.65 -4.41 -15.57
CA THR A 243 15.93 -5.10 -15.39
C THR A 243 16.37 -5.18 -13.92
N GLU A 244 15.68 -4.46 -13.03
CA GLU A 244 15.92 -4.48 -11.58
C GLU A 244 15.12 -5.57 -10.85
N PHE A 245 14.51 -6.52 -11.58
CA PHE A 245 14.00 -7.77 -11.02
C PHE A 245 15.00 -8.90 -11.14
N HIS A 246 15.04 -9.77 -10.12
CA HIS A 246 15.33 -11.18 -10.28
C HIS A 246 14.03 -11.94 -10.48
N VAL A 247 14.07 -12.97 -11.29
CA VAL A 247 12.96 -13.89 -11.55
C VAL A 247 13.27 -15.21 -10.89
N LEU A 248 12.37 -15.68 -10.02
CA LEU A 248 12.44 -16.98 -9.39
C LEU A 248 11.34 -17.85 -9.99
N ARG A 249 11.72 -18.81 -10.84
CA ARG A 249 10.78 -19.76 -11.44
C ARG A 249 10.68 -21.01 -10.56
N PRO A 250 9.48 -21.31 -10.02
CA PRO A 250 9.31 -22.52 -9.23
C PRO A 250 9.66 -23.77 -10.04
N ILE A 251 10.25 -24.77 -9.39
CA ILE A 251 10.52 -26.08 -9.98
C ILE A 251 9.35 -27.00 -9.61
N ASN A 252 8.70 -27.59 -10.62
CA ASN A 252 7.57 -28.48 -10.41
C ASN A 252 7.93 -29.64 -9.47
N GLY A 253 7.07 -29.89 -8.48
CA GLY A 253 7.28 -30.92 -7.46
C GLY A 253 8.29 -30.53 -6.36
N ILE A 254 8.98 -29.39 -6.46
CA ILE A 254 9.98 -28.93 -5.49
C ILE A 254 9.48 -27.67 -4.77
N SER A 255 9.04 -26.65 -5.50
CA SER A 255 8.62 -25.41 -4.89
C SER A 255 7.33 -24.82 -5.48
N SER A 256 6.56 -24.14 -4.62
CA SER A 256 5.38 -23.34 -4.98
C SER A 256 5.75 -21.86 -5.13
N PRO A 257 5.17 -21.13 -6.10
CA PRO A 257 5.38 -19.69 -6.23
C PRO A 257 4.96 -18.93 -4.96
N TYR A 258 3.95 -19.39 -4.25
CA TYR A 258 3.47 -18.77 -3.01
C TYR A 258 4.43 -18.94 -1.85
N TRP A 259 5.08 -20.10 -1.75
CA TRP A 259 6.15 -20.31 -0.77
C TRP A 259 7.36 -19.43 -1.09
N LEU A 260 7.79 -19.37 -2.36
CA LEU A 260 8.91 -18.51 -2.79
C LEU A 260 8.62 -17.02 -2.52
N LEU A 261 7.41 -16.55 -2.85
CA LEU A 261 7.03 -15.16 -2.58
C LEU A 261 7.03 -14.88 -1.08
N ALA A 262 6.39 -15.73 -0.27
CA ALA A 262 6.33 -15.54 1.18
C ALA A 262 7.73 -15.56 1.80
N LEU A 263 8.59 -16.52 1.41
CA LEU A 263 9.98 -16.63 1.84
C LEU A 263 10.76 -15.33 1.58
N THR A 264 10.73 -14.83 0.34
CA THR A 264 11.50 -13.65 -0.07
C THR A 264 10.99 -12.35 0.57
N ARG A 265 9.72 -12.34 1.00
CA ARG A 265 9.11 -11.21 1.72
C ARG A 265 9.33 -11.25 3.23
N MET A 266 9.87 -12.32 3.79
CA MET A 266 10.18 -12.36 5.21
C MET A 266 11.24 -11.32 5.60
N PRO A 267 11.03 -10.58 6.70
CA PRO A 267 12.01 -9.57 7.17
C PRO A 267 13.42 -10.13 7.29
N ILE A 268 13.57 -11.31 7.90
CA ILE A 268 14.88 -11.95 8.09
C ILE A 268 15.58 -12.31 6.77
N PHE A 269 14.83 -12.70 5.73
CA PHE A 269 15.39 -12.93 4.39
C PHE A 269 15.91 -11.63 3.80
N ARG A 270 15.09 -10.59 3.83
CA ARG A 270 15.45 -9.25 3.30
C ARG A 270 16.62 -8.62 4.04
N GLU A 271 16.67 -8.70 5.36
CA GLU A 271 17.78 -8.20 6.17
C GLU A 271 19.11 -8.88 5.83
N ARG A 272 19.10 -10.21 5.62
CA ARG A 272 20.30 -10.94 5.20
C ARG A 272 20.70 -10.56 3.77
N ALA A 273 19.73 -10.44 2.87
CA ALA A 273 19.99 -10.02 1.49
C ALA A 273 20.54 -8.58 1.46
N ALA A 274 19.96 -7.65 2.22
CA ALA A 274 20.40 -6.25 2.32
C ALA A 274 21.87 -6.12 2.79
N LYS A 275 22.29 -6.92 3.77
CA LYS A 275 23.67 -6.95 4.26
C LYS A 275 24.68 -7.40 3.20
N ASN A 276 24.23 -8.09 2.15
CA ASN A 276 25.05 -8.63 1.07
C ASN A 276 24.83 -7.93 -0.28
N MET A 277 24.19 -6.76 -0.27
CA MET A 277 24.04 -5.91 -1.45
C MET A 277 25.36 -5.19 -1.76
N SER A 278 25.68 -5.09 -3.05
CA SER A 278 26.83 -4.35 -3.58
C SER A 278 26.36 -3.21 -4.49
N GLY A 279 27.20 -2.18 -4.62
CA GLY A 279 26.94 -1.00 -5.45
C GLY A 279 27.31 0.30 -4.73
N THR A 280 27.24 1.42 -5.42
CA THR A 280 27.61 2.77 -4.97
C THR A 280 26.46 3.75 -5.11
N GLY A 281 26.56 4.91 -4.43
CA GLY A 281 25.62 6.03 -4.62
C GLY A 281 24.16 5.75 -4.24
N GLY A 282 23.93 4.90 -3.23
CA GLY A 282 22.56 4.56 -2.81
C GLY A 282 21.82 3.57 -3.71
N GLN A 283 22.45 3.11 -4.80
CA GLN A 283 21.92 2.10 -5.72
C GLN A 283 22.60 0.76 -5.53
N LYS A 284 22.33 0.10 -4.42
CA LYS A 284 22.83 -1.25 -4.13
C LYS A 284 21.90 -2.30 -4.72
N ARG A 285 22.49 -3.47 -5.07
CA ARG A 285 21.74 -4.62 -5.62
C ARG A 285 22.19 -5.91 -4.96
N VAL A 286 21.25 -6.81 -4.70
CA VAL A 286 21.56 -8.18 -4.34
C VAL A 286 21.92 -8.96 -5.61
N SER A 287 23.03 -9.69 -5.61
CA SER A 287 23.47 -10.45 -6.77
C SER A 287 22.72 -11.77 -6.93
N ALA A 288 22.57 -12.23 -8.19
CA ALA A 288 22.00 -13.54 -8.48
C ALA A 288 22.83 -14.68 -7.83
N SER A 289 24.16 -14.57 -7.85
CA SER A 289 25.04 -15.57 -7.24
C SER A 289 24.83 -15.68 -5.73
N TYR A 290 24.61 -14.55 -5.04
CA TYR A 290 24.28 -14.59 -3.61
C TYR A 290 22.96 -15.29 -3.35
N LEU A 291 21.92 -14.98 -4.13
CA LEU A 291 20.60 -15.63 -3.99
C LEU A 291 20.68 -17.12 -4.31
N ASP A 292 21.42 -17.52 -5.34
CA ASP A 292 21.60 -18.94 -5.71
C ASP A 292 22.14 -19.77 -4.54
N HIS A 293 23.12 -19.24 -3.80
CA HIS A 293 23.74 -19.91 -2.65
C HIS A 293 23.05 -19.64 -1.32
N PHE A 294 21.95 -18.90 -1.32
CA PHE A 294 21.22 -18.57 -0.11
C PHE A 294 20.57 -19.82 0.48
N MET A 295 20.94 -20.19 1.72
CA MET A 295 20.45 -21.41 2.37
C MET A 295 19.06 -21.20 2.98
N VAL A 296 18.12 -22.07 2.65
CA VAL A 296 16.74 -22.06 3.11
C VAL A 296 16.29 -23.47 3.52
N GLY A 297 15.37 -23.56 4.47
CA GLY A 297 14.69 -24.83 4.76
C GLY A 297 13.59 -25.07 3.72
N LEU A 298 13.70 -26.12 2.93
CA LEU A 298 12.72 -26.51 1.92
C LEU A 298 11.68 -27.44 2.51
N PRO A 299 10.40 -27.01 2.67
CA PRO A 299 9.32 -27.88 3.12
C PRO A 299 8.90 -28.86 2.03
N ALA A 300 8.25 -29.96 2.41
CA ALA A 300 7.59 -30.86 1.46
C ALA A 300 6.58 -30.09 0.59
N ILE A 301 6.47 -30.47 -0.69
CA ILE A 301 5.61 -29.75 -1.63
C ILE A 301 4.13 -29.77 -1.23
N GLU A 302 3.68 -30.82 -0.55
CA GLU A 302 2.31 -30.94 -0.01
C GLU A 302 2.04 -29.89 1.07
N GLU A 303 2.99 -29.60 1.93
CA GLU A 303 2.88 -28.54 2.94
C GLU A 303 2.88 -27.15 2.28
N GLN A 304 3.72 -26.94 1.27
CA GLN A 304 3.71 -25.71 0.48
C GLN A 304 2.36 -25.50 -0.22
N ARG A 305 1.72 -26.55 -0.75
CA ARG A 305 0.37 -26.48 -1.36
C ARG A 305 -0.71 -26.14 -0.34
N ARG A 306 -0.61 -26.66 0.90
CA ARG A 306 -1.53 -26.28 1.98
C ARG A 306 -1.39 -24.79 2.30
N PHE A 307 -0.16 -24.29 2.41
CA PHE A 307 0.10 -22.87 2.61
C PHE A 307 -0.42 -22.02 1.44
N GLU A 308 -0.22 -22.46 0.21
CA GLU A 308 -0.77 -21.81 -0.98
C GLU A 308 -2.29 -21.63 -0.91
N ALA A 309 -3.02 -22.65 -0.46
CA ALA A 309 -4.47 -22.56 -0.30
C ALA A 309 -4.87 -21.47 0.72
N ILE A 310 -4.15 -21.38 1.85
CA ILE A 310 -4.35 -20.33 2.86
C ILE A 310 -4.03 -18.96 2.28
N TYR A 311 -2.91 -18.84 1.57
CA TYR A 311 -2.48 -17.59 0.94
C TYR A 311 -3.51 -17.08 -0.07
N ARG A 312 -3.98 -17.96 -0.97
CA ARG A 312 -5.00 -17.62 -1.98
C ARG A 312 -6.31 -17.17 -1.34
N GLN A 313 -6.75 -17.83 -0.26
CA GLN A 313 -7.94 -17.42 0.48
C GLN A 313 -7.77 -16.06 1.13
N ALA A 314 -6.61 -15.78 1.73
CA ALA A 314 -6.29 -14.47 2.29
C ALA A 314 -6.27 -13.38 1.21
N ASP A 315 -5.69 -13.65 0.05
CA ASP A 315 -5.66 -12.70 -1.08
C ASP A 315 -7.06 -12.38 -1.59
N LYS A 316 -7.92 -13.37 -1.73
CA LYS A 316 -9.32 -13.16 -2.09
C LYS A 316 -10.02 -12.25 -1.07
N SER A 317 -9.87 -12.55 0.22
CA SER A 317 -10.46 -11.73 1.29
C SER A 317 -9.93 -10.30 1.27
N LYS A 318 -8.63 -10.09 1.06
CA LYS A 318 -8.04 -8.75 0.96
C LYS A 318 -8.57 -7.97 -0.26
N PHE A 319 -8.76 -8.65 -1.38
CA PHE A 319 -9.35 -8.01 -2.56
C PHE A 319 -10.78 -7.53 -2.29
N GLU A 320 -11.63 -8.38 -1.69
CA GLU A 320 -13.00 -8.03 -1.31
C GLU A 320 -13.02 -6.86 -0.30
N LEU A 321 -12.15 -6.87 0.71
CA LEU A 321 -12.03 -5.77 1.68
C LEU A 321 -11.63 -4.45 1.02
N LYS A 322 -10.69 -4.45 0.07
CA LYS A 322 -10.31 -3.26 -0.69
C LYS A 322 -11.49 -2.70 -1.48
N GLN A 323 -12.27 -3.54 -2.14
CA GLN A 323 -13.48 -3.11 -2.84
C GLN A 323 -14.52 -2.51 -1.89
N CYS A 324 -14.71 -3.12 -0.71
CA CYS A 324 -15.60 -2.57 0.30
C CYS A 324 -15.15 -1.19 0.78
N ILE A 325 -13.85 -0.99 1.00
CA ILE A 325 -13.29 0.32 1.38
C ILE A 325 -13.56 1.36 0.29
N GLU A 326 -13.35 1.03 -0.98
CA GLU A 326 -13.62 1.92 -2.11
C GLU A 326 -15.11 2.29 -2.20
N HIS A 327 -16.00 1.33 -1.97
CA HIS A 327 -17.46 1.60 -1.92
C HIS A 327 -17.81 2.53 -0.77
N ILE A 328 -17.26 2.30 0.43
CA ILE A 328 -17.48 3.17 1.59
C ILE A 328 -16.98 4.59 1.29
N ASP A 329 -15.83 4.74 0.64
CA ASP A 329 -15.31 6.06 0.24
C ASP A 329 -16.26 6.79 -0.72
N LYS A 330 -16.89 6.08 -1.66
CA LYS A 330 -17.91 6.65 -2.55
C LYS A 330 -19.15 7.08 -1.77
N VAL A 331 -19.61 6.28 -0.81
CA VAL A 331 -20.75 6.61 0.06
C VAL A 331 -20.44 7.84 0.90
N ILE A 332 -19.29 7.87 1.57
CA ILE A 332 -18.84 9.04 2.36
C ILE A 332 -18.80 10.29 1.47
N LYS A 333 -18.20 10.18 0.28
CA LYS A 333 -18.12 11.30 -0.68
C LYS A 333 -19.49 11.78 -1.11
N SER A 334 -20.43 10.88 -1.39
CA SER A 334 -21.82 11.23 -1.74
C SER A 334 -22.54 11.94 -0.59
N LEU A 335 -22.43 11.44 0.64
CA LEU A 335 -23.08 12.04 1.81
C LEU A 335 -22.51 13.42 2.19
N ILE A 336 -21.27 13.69 1.89
CA ILE A 336 -20.61 14.99 2.19
C ILE A 336 -20.94 16.04 1.14
N ASN A 337 -21.10 15.66 -0.12
CA ASN A 337 -21.27 16.61 -1.24
C ASN A 337 -22.71 16.69 -1.78
N GLY A 338 -23.58 15.85 -1.24
CA GLY A 338 -25.00 15.67 -1.47
C GLY A 338 -25.90 16.21 -1.87
#